data_36cfa5ce24a3e0c1319b0f11dfbe337d
#
_entry.id   36cfa5ce24a3e0c1319b0f11dfbe337d
#
_cell.length_a   1.000
_cell.length_b   1.000
_cell.length_c   1.000
_cell.angle_alpha   90.00
_cell.angle_beta   90.00
_cell.angle_gamma   90.00
#
_symmetry.space_group_name_H-M   'P 1'
#
loop_
_entity.id
_entity.type
_entity.pdbx_description
1 polymer ?
#
loop_
_entity_poly.entity_id
_entity_poly.type
_entity_poly.pdbx_seq_one_letter_code
_entity_poly.pdbx_strand_id
1 'polypeptide(L)'
;FYLLLSNKNPWLPARDLSHEAKLRLFCLPHAGGGASMFSQWSSQLPDWIELLPVQLPGREQRLSQPASRNLLDVVHTLGESILSLVEEPFALFGHSMGALLAYGMAARLRDMGRPQPHMLFVSGSAAPSMRDPERLAGLDNDRALIADLRQQGGTPQEVFESPELLRLTLDVLAADYRLCRRFRYRGRAPLAHPLHVLAGRDDDIDSTRLEAWQQMAGGAFSLSWFEGGHFFIRQQQAQVLATIERALGRRLEEVSHAAPAAC
;
A
#
# COMPACT_ATOMS: atom_id res chain seq x y z
N PHE A 1 19.73 23.93 24.75
CA PHE A 1 19.80 22.45 24.66
C PHE A 1 18.52 21.96 23.99
N TYR A 2 18.46 22.01 22.67
CA TYR A 2 17.42 21.32 21.90
C TYR A 2 17.80 19.84 21.86
N LEU A 3 17.09 19.02 22.61
CA LEU A 3 17.04 17.57 22.42
C LEU A 3 16.42 17.32 21.05
N LEU A 4 17.23 17.02 20.03
CA LEU A 4 16.86 16.33 18.82
C LEU A 4 16.39 14.93 19.24
N LEU A 5 15.14 14.81 19.66
CA LEU A 5 14.44 13.55 19.68
C LEU A 5 14.23 13.17 18.23
N SER A 6 15.17 12.42 17.68
CA SER A 6 14.98 11.64 16.47
C SER A 6 13.75 10.76 16.72
N ASN A 7 12.61 11.22 16.27
CA ASN A 7 11.33 10.50 16.39
C ASN A 7 11.41 9.34 15.40
N LYS A 8 12.10 8.26 15.79
CA LYS A 8 12.22 7.03 14.98
C LYS A 8 10.88 6.32 14.99
N ASN A 9 10.00 6.74 14.09
CA ASN A 9 8.76 6.03 13.85
C ASN A 9 9.10 4.63 13.28
N PRO A 10 8.83 3.53 13.98
CA PRO A 10 9.23 2.20 13.53
C PRO A 10 8.49 1.76 12.25
N TRP A 11 7.40 2.42 11.91
CA TRP A 11 6.62 2.13 10.71
C TRP A 11 7.19 2.80 9.45
N LEU A 12 8.08 3.77 9.61
CA LEU A 12 8.72 4.47 8.50
C LEU A 12 10.24 4.32 8.65
N PRO A 13 10.96 3.89 7.61
CA PRO A 13 12.43 3.90 7.62
C PRO A 13 12.95 5.28 8.04
N ALA A 14 14.01 5.28 8.85
CA ALA A 14 14.59 6.52 9.36
C ALA A 14 15.01 7.42 8.19
N ARG A 15 14.46 8.61 8.15
CA ARG A 15 14.74 9.64 7.14
C ARG A 15 14.37 11.01 7.68
N ASP A 16 15.00 12.03 7.14
CA ASP A 16 14.58 13.41 7.36
C ASP A 16 13.35 13.68 6.47
N LEU A 17 12.30 14.22 7.05
CA LEU A 17 11.11 14.62 6.31
C LEU A 17 11.40 15.88 5.50
N SER A 18 10.96 15.92 4.26
CA SER A 18 11.11 17.10 3.42
C SER A 18 10.12 18.18 3.83
N HIS A 19 10.63 19.39 4.07
CA HIS A 19 9.79 20.57 4.30
C HIS A 19 9.31 21.24 2.99
N GLU A 20 9.83 20.79 1.83
CA GLU A 20 9.49 21.33 0.51
C GLU A 20 8.41 20.53 -0.18
N ALA A 21 8.14 19.31 0.29
CA ALA A 21 7.10 18.46 -0.27
C ALA A 21 5.71 19.07 -0.05
N LYS A 22 4.88 19.04 -1.08
CA LYS A 22 3.49 19.51 -1.04
C LYS A 22 2.51 18.39 -0.65
N LEU A 23 2.95 17.14 -0.74
CA LEU A 23 2.14 15.98 -0.46
C LEU A 23 3.00 14.80 -0.03
N ARG A 24 2.52 14.02 0.95
CA ARG A 24 3.12 12.77 1.41
C ARG A 24 2.40 11.57 0.79
N LEU A 25 3.16 10.66 0.19
CA LEU A 25 2.64 9.41 -0.37
C LEU A 25 3.07 8.22 0.48
N PHE A 26 2.17 7.71 1.32
CA PHE A 26 2.40 6.49 2.09
C PHE A 26 2.24 5.27 1.19
N CYS A 27 3.27 4.43 1.12
CA CYS A 27 3.30 3.25 0.28
C CYS A 27 3.32 1.96 1.10
N LEU A 28 2.29 1.14 0.93
CA LEU A 28 2.09 -0.11 1.68
C LEU A 28 2.40 -1.33 0.79
N PRO A 29 3.29 -2.25 1.28
CA PRO A 29 3.80 -3.34 0.47
C PRO A 29 2.80 -4.48 0.29
N HIS A 30 3.05 -5.33 -0.72
CA HIS A 30 2.38 -6.61 -0.90
C HIS A 30 2.76 -7.63 0.18
N ALA A 31 2.05 -8.76 0.25
CA ALA A 31 2.39 -9.87 1.13
C ALA A 31 3.82 -10.38 0.86
N GLY A 32 4.62 -10.52 1.89
CA GLY A 32 6.03 -10.89 1.78
C GLY A 32 6.97 -9.72 1.47
N GLY A 33 6.44 -8.56 1.05
CA GLY A 33 7.22 -7.37 0.74
C GLY A 33 7.52 -6.51 1.98
N GLY A 34 8.47 -5.60 1.83
CA GLY A 34 8.84 -4.59 2.83
C GLY A 34 9.00 -3.21 2.23
N ALA A 35 9.44 -2.26 3.04
CA ALA A 35 9.63 -0.87 2.62
C ALA A 35 10.63 -0.73 1.46
N SER A 36 11.63 -1.61 1.40
CA SER A 36 12.67 -1.60 0.38
C SER A 36 12.16 -1.78 -1.05
N MET A 37 10.95 -2.36 -1.24
CA MET A 37 10.39 -2.50 -2.58
C MET A 37 10.13 -1.15 -3.27
N PHE A 38 10.02 -0.07 -2.51
CA PHE A 38 9.81 1.29 -3.00
C PHE A 38 11.10 2.12 -3.06
N SER A 39 12.27 1.53 -2.83
CA SER A 39 13.54 2.26 -2.70
C SER A 39 13.89 3.10 -3.94
N GLN A 40 13.54 2.62 -5.13
CA GLN A 40 13.81 3.32 -6.39
C GLN A 40 12.74 4.35 -6.76
N TRP A 41 11.60 4.37 -6.08
CA TRP A 41 10.49 5.25 -6.41
C TRP A 41 10.77 6.70 -6.07
N SER A 42 11.45 6.95 -4.92
CA SER A 42 11.74 8.31 -4.46
C SER A 42 12.61 9.12 -5.42
N SER A 43 13.53 8.46 -6.14
CA SER A 43 14.39 9.13 -7.12
C SER A 43 13.72 9.40 -8.47
N GLN A 44 12.52 8.87 -8.68
CA GLN A 44 11.77 9.00 -9.93
C GLN A 44 10.48 9.82 -9.76
N LEU A 45 10.12 10.16 -8.53
CA LEU A 45 9.02 11.07 -8.23
C LEU A 45 9.56 12.52 -8.14
N PRO A 46 8.75 13.52 -8.48
CA PRO A 46 9.15 14.92 -8.33
C PRO A 46 9.24 15.32 -6.84
N ASP A 47 10.06 16.31 -6.53
CA ASP A 47 10.36 16.77 -5.17
C ASP A 47 9.13 17.21 -4.36
N TRP A 48 8.05 17.58 -5.04
CA TRP A 48 6.80 17.94 -4.37
C TRP A 48 6.01 16.74 -3.79
N ILE A 49 6.40 15.49 -4.13
CA ILE A 49 5.86 14.25 -3.54
C ILE A 49 6.91 13.64 -2.61
N GLU A 50 6.66 13.64 -1.32
CA GLU A 50 7.46 12.90 -0.36
C GLU A 50 6.97 11.46 -0.25
N LEU A 51 7.79 10.50 -0.68
CA LEU A 51 7.49 9.08 -0.57
C LEU A 51 7.75 8.58 0.84
N LEU A 52 6.77 7.97 1.48
CA LEU A 52 6.85 7.36 2.82
C LEU A 52 6.54 5.85 2.73
N PRO A 53 7.56 5.01 2.47
CA PRO A 53 7.37 3.56 2.43
C PRO A 53 7.10 3.02 3.83
N VAL A 54 6.05 2.21 3.98
CA VAL A 54 5.65 1.64 5.26
C VAL A 54 6.41 0.34 5.53
N GLN A 55 7.06 0.27 6.70
CA GLN A 55 7.78 -0.90 7.19
C GLN A 55 6.91 -1.71 8.14
N LEU A 56 6.43 -2.85 7.68
CA LEU A 56 5.65 -3.77 8.51
C LEU A 56 6.55 -4.56 9.48
N PRO A 57 6.03 -5.00 10.65
CA PRO A 57 6.80 -5.81 11.59
C PRO A 57 7.13 -7.20 11.02
N GLY A 58 8.17 -7.83 11.54
CA GLY A 58 8.61 -9.18 11.18
C GLY A 58 9.48 -9.26 9.93
N ARG A 59 9.95 -8.13 9.38
CA ARG A 59 10.79 -8.08 8.17
C ARG A 59 11.74 -6.89 8.18
N GLU A 60 12.80 -7.00 7.36
CA GLU A 60 13.80 -5.94 7.18
C GLU A 60 14.28 -5.35 8.51
N GLN A 61 14.21 -4.02 8.70
CA GLN A 61 14.63 -3.34 9.93
C GLN A 61 13.82 -3.74 11.18
N ARG A 62 12.66 -4.40 11.00
CA ARG A 62 11.80 -4.88 12.08
C ARG A 62 11.74 -6.40 12.18
N LEU A 63 12.76 -7.10 11.66
CA LEU A 63 12.81 -8.57 11.61
C LEU A 63 12.70 -9.21 13.01
N SER A 64 13.25 -8.59 14.05
CA SER A 64 13.17 -9.09 15.43
C SER A 64 11.79 -8.94 16.07
N GLN A 65 10.88 -8.19 15.46
CA GLN A 65 9.52 -8.02 15.97
C GLN A 65 8.61 -9.13 15.43
N PRO A 66 7.66 -9.62 16.23
CA PRO A 66 6.72 -10.62 15.73
C PRO A 66 5.86 -10.03 14.59
N ALA A 67 5.62 -10.84 13.58
CA ALA A 67 4.67 -10.50 12.54
C ALA A 67 3.25 -10.30 13.13
N SER A 68 2.51 -9.36 12.57
CA SER A 68 1.14 -9.08 13.00
C SER A 68 0.23 -10.28 12.73
N ARG A 69 -0.79 -10.45 13.56
CA ARG A 69 -1.73 -11.58 13.46
C ARG A 69 -3.07 -11.20 12.85
N ASN A 70 -3.37 -9.90 12.79
CA ASN A 70 -4.63 -9.37 12.33
C ASN A 70 -4.39 -8.08 11.53
N LEU A 71 -5.02 -7.96 10.37
CA LEU A 71 -4.90 -6.79 9.50
C LEU A 71 -5.42 -5.52 10.18
N LEU A 72 -6.50 -5.64 10.97
CA LEU A 72 -7.04 -4.49 11.72
C LEU A 72 -6.07 -3.97 12.79
N ASP A 73 -5.27 -4.85 13.41
CA ASP A 73 -4.26 -4.44 14.39
C ASP A 73 -3.13 -3.65 13.69
N VAL A 74 -2.73 -4.09 12.47
CA VAL A 74 -1.77 -3.33 11.64
C VAL A 74 -2.31 -1.95 11.33
N VAL A 75 -3.54 -1.88 10.84
CA VAL A 75 -4.21 -0.62 10.49
C VAL A 75 -4.35 0.29 11.71
N HIS A 76 -4.69 -0.25 12.88
CA HIS A 76 -4.83 0.50 14.11
C HIS A 76 -3.49 1.11 14.56
N THR A 77 -2.47 0.28 14.73
CA THR A 77 -1.16 0.72 15.22
C THR A 77 -0.42 1.62 14.22
N LEU A 78 -0.52 1.34 12.93
CA LEU A 78 0.03 2.21 11.89
C LEU A 78 -0.71 3.56 11.90
N GLY A 79 -2.05 3.55 11.96
CA GLY A 79 -2.87 4.75 11.99
C GLY A 79 -2.47 5.70 13.11
N GLU A 80 -2.33 5.19 14.34
CA GLU A 80 -1.87 5.97 15.47
C GLU A 80 -0.44 6.52 15.27
N SER A 81 0.43 5.71 14.65
CA SER A 81 1.84 6.07 14.46
C SER A 81 2.08 7.19 13.44
N ILE A 82 1.14 7.42 12.53
CA ILE A 82 1.28 8.46 11.49
C ILE A 82 0.40 9.69 11.70
N LEU A 83 -0.32 9.80 12.83
CA LEU A 83 -1.27 10.90 13.08
C LEU A 83 -0.66 12.29 12.88
N SER A 84 0.59 12.50 13.33
CA SER A 84 1.28 13.77 13.14
C SER A 84 1.69 14.06 11.70
N LEU A 85 1.68 13.04 10.84
CA LEU A 85 2.10 13.16 9.44
C LEU A 85 0.91 13.38 8.50
N VAL A 86 -0.32 13.04 8.93
CA VAL A 86 -1.53 13.20 8.11
C VAL A 86 -2.19 14.58 8.30
N GLU A 87 -1.64 15.44 9.12
CA GLU A 87 -2.06 16.86 9.21
C GLU A 87 -1.64 17.64 7.95
N GLU A 88 -0.57 17.20 7.24
CA GLU A 88 -0.17 17.70 5.93
C GLU A 88 -0.92 16.95 4.81
N PRO A 89 -1.05 17.52 3.60
CA PRO A 89 -1.65 16.80 2.47
C PRO A 89 -0.98 15.45 2.24
N PHE A 90 -1.77 14.39 2.13
CA PHE A 90 -1.25 13.05 1.91
C PHE A 90 -2.12 12.21 0.97
N ALA A 91 -1.53 11.16 0.44
CA ALA A 91 -2.19 10.11 -0.32
C ALA A 91 -1.73 8.73 0.17
N LEU A 92 -2.49 7.71 -0.14
CA LEU A 92 -2.18 6.32 0.18
C LEU A 92 -2.03 5.51 -1.11
N PHE A 93 -0.97 4.73 -1.17
CA PHE A 93 -0.76 3.71 -2.20
C PHE A 93 -0.60 2.35 -1.53
N GLY A 94 -1.25 1.32 -2.07
CA GLY A 94 -1.04 -0.04 -1.61
C GLY A 94 -1.09 -1.04 -2.76
N HIS A 95 -0.15 -2.00 -2.77
CA HIS A 95 -0.13 -3.08 -3.75
C HIS A 95 -0.54 -4.40 -3.12
N SER A 96 -1.48 -5.12 -3.73
CA SER A 96 -1.96 -6.44 -3.28
C SER A 96 -2.50 -6.39 -1.83
N MET A 97 -1.86 -7.04 -0.87
CA MET A 97 -2.19 -6.90 0.56
C MET A 97 -2.14 -5.43 1.00
N GLY A 98 -1.17 -4.67 0.50
CA GLY A 98 -1.03 -3.24 0.78
C GLY A 98 -2.25 -2.42 0.38
N ALA A 99 -3.00 -2.81 -0.65
CA ALA A 99 -4.24 -2.16 -1.04
C ALA A 99 -5.33 -2.29 0.03
N LEU A 100 -5.42 -3.46 0.69
CA LEU A 100 -6.34 -3.67 1.81
C LEU A 100 -5.93 -2.86 3.04
N LEU A 101 -4.62 -2.79 3.31
CA LEU A 101 -4.07 -1.98 4.39
C LEU A 101 -4.36 -0.50 4.13
N ALA A 102 -4.10 0.01 2.92
CA ALA A 102 -4.35 1.40 2.54
C ALA A 102 -5.84 1.77 2.66
N TYR A 103 -6.72 0.90 2.17
CA TYR A 103 -8.17 1.05 2.36
C TYR A 103 -8.56 1.06 3.84
N GLY A 104 -8.03 0.12 4.62
CA GLY A 104 -8.25 0.06 6.06
C GLY A 104 -7.79 1.32 6.79
N MET A 105 -6.61 1.86 6.38
CA MET A 105 -6.06 3.12 6.90
C MET A 105 -6.98 4.30 6.63
N ALA A 106 -7.43 4.48 5.39
CA ALA A 106 -8.35 5.55 5.03
C ALA A 106 -9.67 5.46 5.83
N ALA A 107 -10.22 4.24 5.96
CA ALA A 107 -11.42 4.01 6.76
C ALA A 107 -11.20 4.31 8.25
N ARG A 108 -10.04 3.91 8.80
CA ARG A 108 -9.69 4.19 10.20
C ARG A 108 -9.56 5.68 10.48
N LEU A 109 -8.85 6.41 9.63
CA LEU A 109 -8.70 7.87 9.77
C LEU A 109 -10.06 8.57 9.72
N ARG A 110 -10.96 8.14 8.82
CA ARG A 110 -12.33 8.64 8.76
C ARG A 110 -13.06 8.38 10.09
N ASP A 111 -13.02 7.15 10.58
CA ASP A 111 -13.73 6.75 11.80
C ASP A 111 -13.19 7.49 13.05
N MET A 112 -11.94 7.97 12.99
CA MET A 112 -11.31 8.81 14.02
C MET A 112 -11.54 10.32 13.82
N GLY A 113 -12.27 10.73 12.78
CA GLY A 113 -12.46 12.15 12.45
C GLY A 113 -11.16 12.88 12.04
N ARG A 114 -10.18 12.13 11.48
CA ARG A 114 -8.90 12.69 11.04
C ARG A 114 -8.93 13.14 9.58
N PRO A 115 -7.98 13.99 9.15
CA PRO A 115 -7.84 14.35 7.75
C PRO A 115 -7.84 13.12 6.86
N GLN A 116 -8.48 13.23 5.68
CA GLN A 116 -8.63 12.15 4.74
C GLN A 116 -7.58 12.27 3.63
N PRO A 117 -7.13 11.15 3.04
CA PRO A 117 -6.19 11.21 1.94
C PRO A 117 -6.78 11.96 0.74
N HIS A 118 -5.95 12.71 0.04
CA HIS A 118 -6.34 13.36 -1.20
C HIS A 118 -6.72 12.37 -2.29
N MET A 119 -6.11 11.17 -2.25
CA MET A 119 -6.40 10.05 -3.15
C MET A 119 -5.96 8.73 -2.52
N LEU A 120 -6.69 7.66 -2.84
CA LEU A 120 -6.32 6.29 -2.54
C LEU A 120 -5.98 5.56 -3.84
N PHE A 121 -4.75 5.05 -3.95
CA PHE A 121 -4.32 4.15 -5.02
C PHE A 121 -4.35 2.72 -4.53
N VAL A 122 -5.11 1.87 -5.22
CA VAL A 122 -5.19 0.43 -4.97
C VAL A 122 -4.68 -0.33 -6.17
N SER A 123 -3.64 -1.10 -5.98
CA SER A 123 -2.87 -1.74 -7.04
C SER A 123 -2.89 -3.25 -6.90
N GLY A 124 -3.21 -3.99 -7.97
CA GLY A 124 -3.17 -5.45 -8.00
C GLY A 124 -4.00 -6.12 -6.90
N SER A 125 -5.23 -5.63 -6.66
CA SER A 125 -6.11 -6.16 -5.61
C SER A 125 -7.58 -6.06 -6.00
N ALA A 126 -8.30 -7.17 -5.83
CA ALA A 126 -9.75 -7.17 -5.90
C ALA A 126 -10.34 -6.28 -4.80
N ALA A 127 -11.50 -5.65 -5.06
CA ALA A 127 -12.22 -4.90 -4.06
C ALA A 127 -12.51 -5.75 -2.80
N PRO A 128 -12.51 -5.17 -1.59
CA PRO A 128 -12.79 -5.89 -0.35
C PRO A 128 -14.07 -6.73 -0.39
N SER A 129 -15.11 -6.25 -1.06
CA SER A 129 -16.40 -6.94 -1.23
C SER A 129 -16.36 -8.12 -2.21
N MET A 130 -15.35 -8.18 -3.09
CA MET A 130 -15.21 -9.18 -4.16
C MET A 130 -14.04 -10.12 -3.93
N ARG A 131 -13.44 -10.08 -2.74
CA ARG A 131 -12.34 -11.00 -2.42
C ARG A 131 -12.86 -12.42 -2.26
N ASP A 132 -12.11 -13.33 -2.85
CA ASP A 132 -12.27 -14.76 -2.64
C ASP A 132 -11.43 -15.18 -1.42
N PRO A 133 -12.05 -15.55 -0.28
CA PRO A 133 -11.32 -15.98 0.88
C PRO A 133 -10.58 -17.32 0.68
N GLU A 134 -11.03 -18.13 -0.30
CA GLU A 134 -10.45 -19.44 -0.59
C GLU A 134 -9.24 -19.37 -1.53
N ARG A 135 -9.00 -18.22 -2.18
CA ARG A 135 -7.84 -18.05 -3.09
C ARG A 135 -6.49 -18.39 -2.42
N LEU A 136 -6.37 -18.12 -1.14
CA LEU A 136 -5.17 -18.43 -0.35
C LEU A 136 -5.30 -19.76 0.42
N ALA A 137 -6.36 -20.52 0.21
CA ALA A 137 -6.51 -21.83 0.82
C ALA A 137 -5.43 -22.78 0.31
N GLY A 138 -4.86 -23.58 1.20
CA GLY A 138 -3.76 -24.50 0.85
C GLY A 138 -2.39 -23.86 0.71
N LEU A 139 -2.25 -22.53 0.77
CA LEU A 139 -0.96 -21.83 0.83
C LEU A 139 -0.46 -21.75 2.28
N ASP A 140 -0.25 -22.89 2.90
CA ASP A 140 0.06 -23.03 4.33
C ASP A 140 1.33 -23.88 4.60
N ASN A 141 1.98 -24.35 3.54
CA ASN A 141 3.23 -25.10 3.61
C ASN A 141 4.27 -24.57 2.61
N ASP A 142 5.54 -24.86 2.85
CA ASP A 142 6.65 -24.32 2.06
C ASP A 142 6.55 -24.65 0.58
N ARG A 143 6.13 -25.87 0.22
CA ARG A 143 6.01 -26.29 -1.18
C ARG A 143 4.97 -25.44 -1.94
N ALA A 144 3.81 -25.21 -1.33
CA ALA A 144 2.75 -24.41 -1.91
C ALA A 144 3.14 -22.93 -2.01
N LEU A 145 3.79 -22.39 -0.97
CA LEU A 145 4.28 -21.00 -0.96
C LEU A 145 5.36 -20.77 -2.01
N ILE A 146 6.31 -21.71 -2.19
CA ILE A 146 7.35 -21.64 -3.23
C ILE A 146 6.71 -21.66 -4.63
N ALA A 147 5.73 -22.54 -4.84
CA ALA A 147 5.03 -22.62 -6.12
C ALA A 147 4.29 -21.32 -6.44
N ASP A 148 3.63 -20.73 -5.47
CA ASP A 148 2.91 -19.46 -5.59
C ASP A 148 3.89 -18.29 -5.88
N LEU A 149 5.01 -18.18 -5.15
CA LEU A 149 6.06 -17.18 -5.42
C LEU A 149 6.59 -17.25 -6.86
N ARG A 150 6.81 -18.47 -7.36
CA ARG A 150 7.27 -18.68 -8.74
C ARG A 150 6.21 -18.32 -9.77
N GLN A 151 4.95 -18.66 -9.52
CA GLN A 151 3.83 -18.34 -10.39
C GLN A 151 3.60 -16.83 -10.48
N GLN A 152 3.67 -16.12 -9.36
CA GLN A 152 3.47 -14.67 -9.33
C GLN A 152 4.63 -13.89 -9.93
N GLY A 153 5.86 -14.44 -9.93
CA GLY A 153 7.02 -13.88 -10.64
C GLY A 153 7.60 -12.60 -10.05
N GLY A 154 7.47 -12.35 -8.79
CA GLY A 154 8.01 -11.13 -8.14
C GLY A 154 9.27 -11.36 -7.29
N THR A 155 9.69 -12.61 -7.11
CA THR A 155 10.80 -13.00 -6.22
C THR A 155 12.07 -13.19 -7.03
N PRO A 156 13.19 -12.52 -6.66
CA PRO A 156 14.48 -12.72 -7.32
C PRO A 156 14.96 -14.17 -7.21
N GLN A 157 15.69 -14.66 -8.23
CA GLN A 157 16.18 -16.03 -8.29
C GLN A 157 17.11 -16.37 -7.13
N GLU A 158 17.91 -15.39 -6.68
CA GLU A 158 18.85 -15.53 -5.57
C GLU A 158 18.16 -15.93 -4.25
N VAL A 159 16.90 -15.55 -4.06
CA VAL A 159 16.11 -15.96 -2.89
C VAL A 159 15.87 -17.46 -2.90
N PHE A 160 15.58 -18.05 -4.07
CA PHE A 160 15.36 -19.50 -4.20
C PHE A 160 16.65 -20.31 -4.07
N GLU A 161 17.81 -19.70 -4.32
CA GLU A 161 19.13 -20.32 -4.25
C GLU A 161 19.76 -20.25 -2.85
N SER A 162 19.26 -19.37 -1.99
CA SER A 162 19.72 -19.21 -0.60
C SER A 162 18.69 -19.80 0.38
N PRO A 163 19.01 -20.92 1.08
CA PRO A 163 18.07 -21.50 2.06
C PRO A 163 17.65 -20.53 3.17
N GLU A 164 18.57 -19.66 3.61
CA GLU A 164 18.28 -18.67 4.67
C GLU A 164 17.32 -17.58 4.17
N LEU A 165 17.59 -17.01 3.00
CA LEU A 165 16.72 -15.98 2.40
C LEU A 165 15.36 -16.57 2.07
N LEU A 166 15.32 -17.79 1.54
CA LEU A 166 14.07 -18.49 1.25
C LEU A 166 13.26 -18.71 2.53
N ARG A 167 13.88 -19.17 3.62
CA ARG A 167 13.18 -19.39 4.89
C ARG A 167 12.58 -18.10 5.42
N LEU A 168 13.36 -17.01 5.46
CA LEU A 168 12.87 -15.69 5.89
C LEU A 168 11.71 -15.21 5.02
N THR A 169 11.83 -15.37 3.71
CA THR A 169 10.77 -14.98 2.75
C THR A 169 9.49 -15.77 2.99
N LEU A 170 9.59 -17.09 3.17
CA LEU A 170 8.43 -17.96 3.42
C LEU A 170 7.76 -17.66 4.75
N ASP A 171 8.52 -17.38 5.81
CA ASP A 171 7.97 -17.05 7.12
C ASP A 171 7.14 -15.75 7.08
N VAL A 172 7.66 -14.72 6.40
CA VAL A 172 6.96 -13.45 6.21
C VAL A 172 5.72 -13.64 5.35
N LEU A 173 5.85 -14.35 4.21
CA LEU A 173 4.75 -14.59 3.28
C LEU A 173 3.62 -15.38 3.96
N ALA A 174 3.94 -16.44 4.68
CA ALA A 174 2.97 -17.24 5.42
C ALA A 174 2.22 -16.42 6.48
N ALA A 175 2.93 -15.52 7.18
CA ALA A 175 2.32 -14.63 8.14
C ALA A 175 1.33 -13.67 7.47
N ASP A 176 1.73 -13.05 6.36
CA ASP A 176 0.92 -12.10 5.61
C ASP A 176 -0.30 -12.77 4.94
N TYR A 177 -0.14 -13.98 4.41
CA TYR A 177 -1.27 -14.74 3.86
C TYR A 177 -2.29 -15.08 4.95
N ARG A 178 -1.84 -15.37 6.18
CA ARG A 178 -2.76 -15.54 7.32
C ARG A 178 -3.53 -14.26 7.64
N LEU A 179 -2.89 -13.08 7.55
CA LEU A 179 -3.58 -11.79 7.68
C LEU A 179 -4.65 -11.63 6.61
N CYS A 180 -4.29 -11.88 5.35
CA CYS A 180 -5.20 -11.76 4.22
C CYS A 180 -6.38 -12.73 4.30
N ARG A 181 -6.14 -13.97 4.73
CA ARG A 181 -7.21 -15.00 4.91
C ARG A 181 -8.17 -14.66 6.03
N ARG A 182 -7.72 -13.97 7.07
CA ARG A 182 -8.56 -13.55 8.21
C ARG A 182 -9.34 -12.27 7.94
N PHE A 183 -8.95 -11.51 6.94
CA PHE A 183 -9.67 -10.29 6.58
C PHE A 183 -11.12 -10.61 6.18
N ARG A 184 -12.06 -9.84 6.74
CA ARG A 184 -13.49 -9.92 6.39
C ARG A 184 -14.01 -8.51 6.14
N TYR A 185 -14.56 -8.30 4.96
CA TYR A 185 -15.27 -7.07 4.65
C TYR A 185 -16.65 -7.09 5.34
N ARG A 186 -16.97 -6.04 6.08
CA ARG A 186 -18.23 -5.94 6.84
C ARG A 186 -19.19 -4.88 6.32
N GLY A 187 -19.01 -4.46 5.06
CA GLY A 187 -19.75 -3.33 4.53
C GLY A 187 -19.44 -2.02 5.28
N ARG A 188 -18.99 -1.02 4.56
CA ARG A 188 -18.74 0.32 5.11
C ARG A 188 -19.26 1.36 4.14
N ALA A 189 -19.61 2.54 4.65
CA ALA A 189 -19.89 3.69 3.79
C ALA A 189 -18.69 3.96 2.88
N PRO A 190 -18.91 4.41 1.64
CA PRO A 190 -17.84 4.82 0.75
C PRO A 190 -16.91 5.86 1.40
N LEU A 191 -15.65 5.85 0.98
CA LEU A 191 -14.64 6.81 1.42
C LEU A 191 -14.89 8.15 0.71
N ALA A 192 -14.72 9.26 1.41
CA ALA A 192 -15.05 10.59 0.86
C ALA A 192 -14.09 11.11 -0.23
N HIS A 193 -13.01 10.40 -0.51
CA HIS A 193 -11.96 10.82 -1.45
C HIS A 193 -11.96 10.01 -2.75
N PRO A 194 -11.29 10.51 -3.83
CA PRO A 194 -11.09 9.77 -5.06
C PRO A 194 -10.31 8.48 -4.85
N LEU A 195 -10.59 7.48 -5.70
CA LEU A 195 -9.96 6.18 -5.71
C LEU A 195 -9.48 5.83 -7.12
N HIS A 196 -8.22 5.44 -7.24
CA HIS A 196 -7.60 5.03 -8.49
C HIS A 196 -7.10 3.58 -8.38
N VAL A 197 -7.65 2.72 -9.22
CA VAL A 197 -7.22 1.31 -9.35
C VAL A 197 -6.12 1.21 -10.38
N LEU A 198 -5.06 0.46 -10.06
CA LEU A 198 -3.98 0.10 -11.00
C LEU A 198 -3.99 -1.43 -11.16
N ALA A 199 -4.00 -1.91 -12.39
CA ALA A 199 -4.13 -3.33 -12.69
C ALA A 199 -3.18 -3.80 -13.79
N GLY A 200 -2.65 -5.01 -13.64
CA GLY A 200 -1.91 -5.71 -14.69
C GLY A 200 -2.86 -6.44 -15.63
N ARG A 201 -2.59 -6.40 -16.95
CA ARG A 201 -3.44 -7.08 -17.96
C ARG A 201 -3.39 -8.59 -17.85
N ASP A 202 -2.26 -9.12 -17.40
CA ASP A 202 -2.02 -10.56 -17.26
C ASP A 202 -2.16 -11.05 -15.81
N ASP A 203 -2.68 -10.19 -14.89
CA ASP A 203 -3.01 -10.60 -13.53
C ASP A 203 -4.28 -11.47 -13.52
N ASP A 204 -4.41 -12.34 -12.56
CA ASP A 204 -5.57 -13.24 -12.41
C ASP A 204 -6.81 -12.54 -11.79
N ILE A 205 -6.76 -11.23 -11.58
CA ILE A 205 -7.87 -10.43 -11.07
C ILE A 205 -8.67 -9.85 -12.24
N ASP A 206 -9.88 -10.35 -12.43
CA ASP A 206 -10.76 -9.89 -13.51
C ASP A 206 -11.26 -8.45 -13.31
N SER A 207 -11.75 -7.83 -14.39
CA SER A 207 -12.22 -6.44 -14.39
C SER A 207 -13.39 -6.20 -13.43
N THR A 208 -14.30 -7.16 -13.29
CA THR A 208 -15.46 -7.04 -12.37
C THR A 208 -15.01 -6.86 -10.92
N ARG A 209 -13.99 -7.62 -10.51
CA ARG A 209 -13.41 -7.52 -9.16
C ARG A 209 -12.64 -6.21 -8.93
N LEU A 210 -12.04 -5.67 -9.99
CA LEU A 210 -11.34 -4.38 -9.95
C LEU A 210 -12.33 -3.21 -9.97
N GLU A 211 -13.33 -3.24 -10.83
CA GLU A 211 -14.36 -2.21 -10.96
C GLU A 211 -15.22 -2.09 -9.69
N ALA A 212 -15.40 -3.19 -8.94
CA ALA A 212 -16.11 -3.18 -7.68
C ALA A 212 -15.51 -2.22 -6.63
N TRP A 213 -14.25 -1.78 -6.79
CA TRP A 213 -13.67 -0.71 -5.99
C TRP A 213 -14.44 0.62 -6.11
N GLN A 214 -15.18 0.83 -7.20
CA GLN A 214 -16.03 2.01 -7.36
C GLN A 214 -17.05 2.14 -6.22
N GLN A 215 -17.53 1.03 -5.68
CA GLN A 215 -18.45 1.02 -4.53
C GLN A 215 -17.80 1.56 -3.23
N MET A 216 -16.46 1.56 -3.17
CA MET A 216 -15.70 2.07 -2.03
C MET A 216 -15.38 3.57 -2.17
N ALA A 217 -15.51 4.13 -3.37
CA ALA A 217 -15.19 5.52 -3.68
C ALA A 217 -16.44 6.41 -3.49
N GLY A 218 -16.34 7.38 -2.60
CA GLY A 218 -17.33 8.45 -2.48
C GLY A 218 -17.00 9.67 -3.33
N GLY A 219 -15.80 9.68 -3.95
CA GLY A 219 -15.36 10.67 -4.93
C GLY A 219 -15.19 10.05 -6.32
N ALA A 220 -14.36 10.69 -7.16
CA ALA A 220 -14.06 10.18 -8.49
C ALA A 220 -13.40 8.79 -8.42
N PHE A 221 -13.77 7.94 -9.38
CA PHE A 221 -13.19 6.61 -9.57
C PHE A 221 -12.47 6.53 -10.92
N SER A 222 -11.30 5.89 -10.95
CA SER A 222 -10.56 5.62 -12.16
C SER A 222 -9.84 4.27 -12.11
N LEU A 223 -9.61 3.67 -13.28
CA LEU A 223 -8.91 2.39 -13.44
C LEU A 223 -7.88 2.54 -14.57
N SER A 224 -6.64 2.20 -14.29
CA SER A 224 -5.54 2.17 -15.26
C SER A 224 -4.99 0.76 -15.41
N TRP A 225 -4.77 0.35 -16.68
CA TRP A 225 -4.22 -0.94 -17.04
C TRP A 225 -2.76 -0.80 -17.48
N PHE A 226 -1.93 -1.74 -17.04
CA PHE A 226 -0.51 -1.84 -17.38
C PHE A 226 -0.21 -3.22 -17.95
N GLU A 227 0.77 -3.30 -18.84
CA GLU A 227 1.25 -4.59 -19.34
C GLU A 227 1.92 -5.39 -18.21
N GLY A 228 1.71 -6.71 -18.19
CA GLY A 228 2.28 -7.62 -17.22
C GLY A 228 1.29 -8.17 -16.20
N GLY A 229 1.78 -9.13 -15.40
CA GLY A 229 1.00 -9.83 -14.37
C GLY A 229 0.94 -9.07 -13.05
N HIS A 230 0.83 -9.83 -11.94
CA HIS A 230 0.64 -9.25 -10.60
C HIS A 230 1.68 -8.20 -10.20
N PHE A 231 2.95 -8.38 -10.61
CA PHE A 231 4.02 -7.44 -10.30
C PHE A 231 4.32 -6.42 -11.42
N PHE A 232 3.32 -6.04 -12.22
CA PHE A 232 3.45 -4.98 -13.23
C PHE A 232 4.08 -3.70 -12.68
N ILE A 233 3.89 -3.39 -11.41
CA ILE A 233 4.47 -2.19 -10.76
C ILE A 233 6.00 -2.16 -10.79
N ARG A 234 6.67 -3.30 -11.00
CA ARG A 234 8.13 -3.39 -11.19
C ARG A 234 8.51 -3.24 -12.65
N GLN A 235 7.81 -3.97 -13.52
CA GLN A 235 8.09 -3.98 -14.96
C GLN A 235 7.71 -2.65 -15.63
N GLN A 236 6.62 -2.03 -15.19
CA GLN A 236 6.08 -0.77 -15.71
C GLN A 236 6.27 0.39 -14.72
N GLN A 237 7.32 0.35 -13.89
CA GLN A 237 7.51 1.30 -12.80
C GLN A 237 7.39 2.76 -13.25
N ALA A 238 8.06 3.14 -14.33
CA ALA A 238 8.02 4.52 -14.85
C ALA A 238 6.59 4.97 -15.22
N GLN A 239 5.82 4.10 -15.86
CA GLN A 239 4.43 4.39 -16.25
C GLN A 239 3.50 4.46 -15.02
N VAL A 240 3.70 3.58 -14.04
CA VAL A 240 2.97 3.59 -12.76
C VAL A 240 3.21 4.91 -12.03
N LEU A 241 4.47 5.31 -11.87
CA LEU A 241 4.84 6.56 -11.20
C LEU A 241 4.31 7.79 -11.93
N ALA A 242 4.41 7.84 -13.26
CA ALA A 242 3.83 8.92 -14.07
C ALA A 242 2.29 8.99 -13.93
N THR A 243 1.62 7.85 -13.74
CA THR A 243 0.19 7.81 -13.51
C THR A 243 -0.18 8.35 -12.13
N ILE A 244 0.57 7.97 -11.09
CA ILE A 244 0.40 8.48 -9.72
C ILE A 244 0.65 9.99 -9.69
N GLU A 245 1.76 10.46 -10.22
CA GLU A 245 2.13 11.87 -10.27
C GLU A 245 1.05 12.73 -10.94
N ARG A 246 0.60 12.31 -12.13
CA ARG A 246 -0.45 13.02 -12.88
C ARG A 246 -1.78 13.07 -12.12
N ALA A 247 -2.16 11.98 -11.46
CA ALA A 247 -3.40 11.93 -10.68
C ALA A 247 -3.33 12.84 -9.45
N LEU A 248 -2.20 12.84 -8.74
CA LEU A 248 -1.99 13.70 -7.58
C LEU A 248 -1.88 15.17 -7.95
N GLY A 249 -1.19 15.50 -9.06
CA GLY A 249 -1.08 16.88 -9.55
C GLY A 249 -2.45 17.47 -9.84
N ARG A 250 -3.29 16.78 -10.63
CA ARG A 250 -4.67 17.20 -10.89
C ARG A 250 -5.48 17.38 -9.61
N ARG A 251 -5.33 16.45 -8.66
CA ARG A 251 -6.06 16.51 -7.40
C ARG A 251 -5.69 17.72 -6.54
N LEU A 252 -4.41 18.07 -6.48
CA LEU A 252 -3.95 19.27 -5.77
C LEU A 252 -4.48 20.56 -6.42
N GLU A 253 -4.53 20.62 -7.74
CA GLU A 253 -5.12 21.75 -8.49
C GLU A 253 -6.62 21.90 -8.16
N GLU A 254 -7.39 20.79 -8.21
CA GLU A 254 -8.81 20.80 -7.89
C GLU A 254 -9.08 21.32 -6.47
N VAL A 255 -8.31 20.84 -5.47
CA VAL A 255 -8.46 21.27 -4.09
C VAL A 255 -8.09 22.74 -3.92
N SER A 256 -7.03 23.20 -4.59
CA SER A 256 -6.61 24.60 -4.52
C SER A 256 -7.65 25.55 -5.13
N HIS A 257 -8.35 25.15 -6.20
CA HIS A 257 -9.42 25.95 -6.81
C HIS A 257 -10.74 25.90 -6.02
N ALA A 258 -10.98 24.82 -5.25
CA ALA A 258 -12.17 24.67 -4.43
C ALA A 258 -12.09 25.40 -3.08
N ALA A 259 -10.88 25.78 -2.64
CA ALA A 259 -10.71 26.60 -1.44
C ALA A 259 -11.28 27.99 -1.70
N PRO A 260 -12.24 28.51 -0.90
CA PRO A 260 -12.74 29.88 -1.07
C PRO A 260 -11.56 30.83 -0.88
N ALA A 261 -11.44 31.83 -1.80
CA ALA A 261 -10.47 32.89 -1.64
C ALA A 261 -10.63 33.48 -0.23
N ALA A 262 -9.60 33.34 0.59
CA ALA A 262 -9.59 33.94 1.91
C ALA A 262 -9.67 35.45 1.71
N CYS A 263 -10.81 36.04 2.09
CA CYS A 263 -11.01 37.48 2.18
C CYS A 263 -10.23 38.05 3.36
#